data_ac197bef0907b6c5d8e24f012dc8e5fc
#
_entry.id   ac197bef0907b6c5d8e24f012dc8e5fc
#
_cell.length_a   1.000
_cell.length_b   1.000
_cell.length_c   1.000
_cell.angle_alpha   90.00
_cell.angle_beta   90.00
_cell.angle_gamma   90.00
#
_symmetry.space_group_name_H-M   'P 1'
#
loop_
_entity.id
_entity.type
_entity.pdbx_description
1 polymer ?
#
loop_
_entity_poly.entity_id
_entity_poly.type
_entity_poly.pdbx_seq_one_letter_code
_entity_poly.pdbx_strand_id
1 'polypeptide(L)'
;DLVLALPPDTELGGVTLQLLTANDGEFRSTQTLNLGEGVYSSCAALHAGTGSDDGMYLVMDAWTGTSSLVSDIILYDEATGFLQPYRPSGMSDIQRSTLRYHRELLSRDLDDNGTVDIPVEIDDGGTLQTPMDKRLSFLLWKDYTSMAGGNSKFGVYDSEYNIFMEMPNSMHSSILLRSKKRGK
;
A
#
# COMPACT_ATOMS: atom_id res chain seq x y z
N ASP A 1 -13.23 -6.85 -16.93
CA ASP A 1 -12.46 -5.61 -17.13
C ASP A 1 -11.00 -5.84 -16.72
N LEU A 2 -10.08 -5.04 -17.27
CA LEU A 2 -8.66 -5.11 -17.00
C LEU A 2 -8.16 -3.69 -16.68
N VAL A 3 -7.33 -3.57 -15.65
CA VAL A 3 -6.67 -2.29 -15.33
C VAL A 3 -5.18 -2.42 -15.60
N LEU A 4 -4.64 -1.48 -16.35
CA LEU A 4 -3.21 -1.35 -16.63
C LEU A 4 -2.66 -0.12 -15.95
N ALA A 5 -1.51 -0.27 -15.28
CA ALA A 5 -0.73 0.85 -14.80
C ALA A 5 0.35 1.18 -15.83
N LEU A 6 0.31 2.39 -16.35
CA LEU A 6 1.20 2.87 -17.39
C LEU A 6 2.15 3.94 -16.85
N PRO A 7 3.34 4.13 -17.46
CA PRO A 7 4.17 5.26 -17.17
C PRO A 7 3.40 6.57 -17.39
N PRO A 8 3.78 7.65 -16.69
CA PRO A 8 3.13 8.93 -16.87
C PRO A 8 3.38 9.47 -18.28
N ASP A 9 2.35 10.10 -18.84
CA ASP A 9 2.41 10.81 -20.15
C ASP A 9 3.07 12.20 -20.03
N THR A 10 3.44 12.61 -18.82
CA THR A 10 3.93 13.97 -18.53
C THR A 10 5.34 13.95 -17.93
N GLU A 11 6.11 14.99 -18.20
CA GLU A 11 7.42 15.22 -17.55
C GLU A 11 7.32 15.39 -16.03
N LEU A 12 6.13 15.64 -15.50
CA LEU A 12 5.85 15.83 -14.08
C LEU A 12 5.77 14.51 -13.29
N GLY A 13 5.87 13.36 -13.96
CA GLY A 13 5.73 12.06 -13.30
C GLY A 13 4.26 11.73 -12.99
N GLY A 14 4.07 10.74 -12.12
CA GLY A 14 2.75 10.20 -11.80
C GLY A 14 2.59 8.76 -12.24
N VAL A 15 1.37 8.25 -12.16
CA VAL A 15 0.97 6.94 -12.70
C VAL A 15 -0.35 7.11 -13.44
N THR A 16 -0.43 6.57 -14.63
CA THR A 16 -1.67 6.54 -15.42
C THR A 16 -2.29 5.15 -15.30
N LEU A 17 -3.49 5.07 -14.74
CA LEU A 17 -4.31 3.85 -14.78
C LEU A 17 -5.23 3.91 -15.97
N GLN A 18 -5.23 2.84 -16.77
CA GLN A 18 -6.12 2.68 -17.90
C GLN A 18 -7.07 1.52 -17.64
N LEU A 19 -8.38 1.82 -17.63
CA LEU A 19 -9.43 0.80 -17.57
C LEU A 19 -9.77 0.34 -18.97
N LEU A 20 -9.70 -0.95 -19.18
CA LEU A 20 -10.06 -1.61 -20.43
C LEU A 20 -11.28 -2.50 -20.18
N THR A 21 -12.31 -2.31 -20.97
CA THR A 21 -13.52 -3.14 -20.92
C THR A 21 -13.58 -4.04 -22.16
N ALA A 22 -13.87 -5.31 -21.93
CA ALA A 22 -14.06 -6.27 -22.99
C ALA A 22 -15.43 -6.07 -23.66
N ASN A 23 -15.44 -5.88 -24.98
CA ASN A 23 -16.64 -5.81 -25.79
C ASN A 23 -16.42 -6.55 -27.10
N ASP A 24 -17.29 -7.49 -27.43
CA ASP A 24 -17.21 -8.32 -28.63
C ASP A 24 -15.87 -9.03 -28.86
N GLY A 25 -15.20 -9.42 -27.76
CA GLY A 25 -13.89 -10.10 -27.79
C GLY A 25 -12.69 -9.17 -27.95
N GLU A 26 -12.89 -7.85 -27.95
CA GLU A 26 -11.84 -6.85 -27.97
C GLU A 26 -11.81 -6.04 -26.68
N PHE A 27 -10.61 -5.68 -26.22
CA PHE A 27 -10.45 -4.73 -25.13
C PHE A 27 -10.43 -3.30 -25.67
N ARG A 28 -11.25 -2.44 -25.07
CA ARG A 28 -11.27 -1.01 -25.40
C ARG A 28 -11.04 -0.18 -24.14
N SER A 29 -10.23 0.86 -24.28
CA SER A 29 -10.03 1.81 -23.20
C SER A 29 -11.30 2.60 -22.97
N THR A 30 -11.84 2.52 -21.75
CA THR A 30 -13.05 3.23 -21.34
C THR A 30 -12.77 4.39 -20.41
N GLN A 31 -11.63 4.34 -19.71
CA GLN A 31 -11.20 5.42 -18.81
C GLN A 31 -9.68 5.48 -18.73
N THR A 32 -9.19 6.71 -18.53
CA THR A 32 -7.82 7.02 -18.12
C THR A 32 -7.89 7.84 -16.84
N LEU A 33 -7.18 7.38 -15.77
CA LEU A 33 -7.09 8.05 -14.48
C LEU A 33 -5.63 8.36 -14.17
N ASN A 34 -5.28 9.64 -14.06
CA ASN A 34 -3.95 10.09 -13.68
C ASN A 34 -3.86 10.27 -12.18
N LEU A 35 -2.83 9.71 -11.56
CA LEU A 35 -2.60 9.73 -10.11
C LEU A 35 -1.21 10.28 -9.78
N GLY A 36 -1.13 11.04 -8.69
CA GLY A 36 0.13 11.42 -8.06
C GLY A 36 1.05 12.26 -8.94
N GLU A 37 0.51 13.12 -9.81
CA GLU A 37 1.31 14.07 -10.60
C GLU A 37 2.24 14.88 -9.70
N GLY A 38 3.53 14.90 -10.02
CA GLY A 38 4.56 15.55 -9.20
C GLY A 38 4.95 14.80 -7.93
N VAL A 39 4.29 13.68 -7.60
CA VAL A 39 4.53 12.88 -6.39
C VAL A 39 5.08 11.50 -6.74
N TYR A 40 4.40 10.77 -7.64
CA TYR A 40 4.80 9.41 -8.00
C TYR A 40 5.82 9.43 -9.14
N SER A 41 6.82 8.59 -9.04
CA SER A 41 7.77 8.36 -10.13
C SER A 41 7.39 7.15 -10.99
N SER A 42 6.74 6.16 -10.42
CA SER A 42 6.22 4.98 -11.13
C SER A 42 5.34 4.12 -10.23
N CYS A 43 4.54 3.24 -10.84
CA CYS A 43 3.85 2.16 -10.16
C CYS A 43 4.85 1.04 -9.81
N ALA A 44 4.82 0.57 -8.57
CA ALA A 44 5.59 -0.58 -8.11
C ALA A 44 4.75 -1.87 -8.17
N ALA A 45 3.49 -1.79 -7.74
CA ALA A 45 2.54 -2.90 -7.76
C ALA A 45 1.10 -2.38 -7.82
N LEU A 46 0.21 -3.21 -8.34
CA LEU A 46 -1.23 -2.97 -8.37
C LEU A 46 -1.94 -4.26 -7.96
N HIS A 47 -2.73 -4.19 -6.90
CA HIS A 47 -3.47 -5.32 -6.36
C HIS A 47 -4.96 -5.02 -6.34
N ALA A 48 -5.77 -5.98 -6.76
CA ALA A 48 -7.22 -5.90 -6.64
C ALA A 48 -7.69 -6.67 -5.40
N GLY A 49 -8.70 -6.15 -4.74
CA GLY A 49 -9.35 -6.79 -3.61
C GLY A 49 -10.77 -6.28 -3.40
N THR A 50 -11.46 -6.89 -2.46
CA THR A 50 -12.79 -6.47 -2.03
C THR A 50 -12.69 -5.74 -0.69
N GLY A 51 -13.49 -4.71 -0.51
CA GLY A 51 -13.61 -4.05 0.79
C GLY A 51 -14.67 -4.71 1.69
N SER A 52 -14.73 -4.26 2.92
CA SER A 52 -15.76 -4.73 3.88
C SER A 52 -17.21 -4.35 3.50
N ASP A 53 -17.38 -3.50 2.51
CA ASP A 53 -18.65 -3.08 1.90
C ASP A 53 -18.98 -3.85 0.62
N ASP A 54 -18.25 -4.95 0.35
CA ASP A 54 -18.30 -5.72 -0.90
C ASP A 54 -17.89 -4.91 -2.15
N GLY A 55 -17.40 -3.69 -1.99
CA GLY A 55 -16.88 -2.88 -3.08
C GLY A 55 -15.57 -3.43 -3.64
N MET A 56 -15.32 -3.22 -4.93
CA MET A 56 -14.06 -3.58 -5.57
C MET A 56 -13.06 -2.44 -5.45
N TYR A 57 -11.89 -2.74 -4.92
CA TYR A 57 -10.82 -1.78 -4.72
C TYR A 57 -9.52 -2.23 -5.41
N LEU A 58 -8.77 -1.25 -5.85
CA LEU A 58 -7.38 -1.43 -6.27
C LEU A 58 -6.49 -0.71 -5.26
N VAL A 59 -5.47 -1.38 -4.79
CA VAL A 59 -4.39 -0.78 -4.01
C VAL A 59 -3.17 -0.67 -4.91
N MET A 60 -2.70 0.55 -5.12
CA MET A 60 -1.53 0.85 -5.91
C MET A 60 -0.38 1.24 -4.99
N ASP A 61 0.69 0.49 -5.03
CA ASP A 61 1.97 0.89 -4.45
C ASP A 61 2.76 1.68 -5.49
N ALA A 62 3.18 2.87 -5.14
CA ALA A 62 3.90 3.75 -6.03
C ALA A 62 5.21 4.22 -5.43
N TRP A 63 6.24 4.34 -6.26
CA TRP A 63 7.51 4.96 -5.88
C TRP A 63 7.35 6.47 -5.78
N THR A 64 7.92 7.04 -4.71
CA THR A 64 8.13 8.48 -4.57
C THR A 64 9.62 8.75 -4.59
N GLY A 65 10.11 9.40 -5.65
CA GLY A 65 11.55 9.53 -5.87
C GLY A 65 12.25 8.17 -6.07
N THR A 66 13.38 7.94 -5.40
CA THR A 66 14.25 6.78 -5.67
C THR A 66 14.18 5.67 -4.64
N SER A 67 13.58 5.88 -3.47
CA SER A 67 13.76 4.96 -2.34
C SER A 67 12.57 4.77 -1.42
N SER A 68 11.49 5.46 -1.62
CA SER A 68 10.29 5.32 -0.76
C SER A 68 9.07 4.90 -1.55
N LEU A 69 8.22 4.15 -0.88
CA LEU A 69 6.92 3.70 -1.38
C LEU A 69 5.80 4.40 -0.61
N VAL A 70 4.72 4.64 -1.30
CA VAL A 70 3.43 5.01 -0.73
C VAL A 70 2.35 4.16 -1.37
N SER A 71 1.19 4.06 -0.72
CA SER A 71 0.04 3.41 -1.33
C SER A 71 -1.07 4.41 -1.59
N ASP A 72 -1.80 4.18 -2.67
CA ASP A 72 -3.06 4.87 -2.98
C ASP A 72 -4.15 3.83 -3.18
N ILE A 73 -5.40 4.22 -2.90
CA ILE A 73 -6.56 3.33 -3.02
C ILE A 73 -7.50 3.90 -4.06
N ILE A 74 -7.93 3.04 -4.94
CA ILE A 74 -8.83 3.36 -6.04
C ILE A 74 -10.07 2.46 -5.91
N LEU A 75 -11.24 3.06 -5.87
CA LEU A 75 -12.51 2.36 -5.90
C LEU A 75 -12.95 2.15 -7.36
N TYR A 76 -13.39 0.95 -7.68
CA TYR A 76 -14.18 0.72 -8.89
C TYR A 76 -15.66 0.91 -8.54
N ASP A 77 -16.25 1.96 -9.05
CA ASP A 77 -17.67 2.27 -8.86
C ASP A 77 -18.50 1.48 -9.87
N GLU A 78 -19.14 0.40 -9.42
CA GLU A 78 -19.96 -0.46 -10.28
C GLU A 78 -21.15 0.27 -10.91
N ALA A 79 -21.68 1.30 -10.26
CA ALA A 79 -22.85 2.02 -10.77
C ALA A 79 -22.49 2.87 -11.99
N THR A 80 -21.27 3.39 -12.03
CA THR A 80 -20.76 4.22 -13.15
C THR A 80 -19.85 3.44 -14.08
N GLY A 81 -19.29 2.34 -13.62
CA GLY A 81 -18.28 1.56 -14.34
C GLY A 81 -16.91 2.25 -14.40
N PHE A 82 -16.61 3.18 -13.46
CA PHE A 82 -15.38 3.97 -13.50
C PHE A 82 -14.52 3.76 -12.23
N LEU A 83 -13.22 3.98 -12.42
CA LEU A 83 -12.25 4.09 -11.35
C LEU A 83 -12.25 5.49 -10.76
N GLN A 84 -12.21 5.59 -9.45
CA GLN A 84 -12.08 6.88 -8.75
C GLN A 84 -11.16 6.76 -7.53
N PRO A 85 -10.38 7.81 -7.20
CA PRO A 85 -9.57 7.80 -5.99
C PRO A 85 -10.46 7.64 -4.76
N TYR A 86 -10.13 6.66 -3.92
CA TYR A 86 -10.82 6.43 -2.65
C TYR A 86 -10.06 7.10 -1.52
N ARG A 87 -10.80 7.78 -0.65
CA ARG A 87 -10.24 8.43 0.55
C ARG A 87 -11.01 7.94 1.78
N PRO A 88 -10.38 7.08 2.60
CA PRO A 88 -10.99 6.59 3.82
C PRO A 88 -11.45 7.73 4.73
N SER A 89 -12.57 7.54 5.39
CA SER A 89 -13.11 8.54 6.32
C SER A 89 -12.11 8.86 7.43
N GLY A 90 -11.86 10.14 7.68
CA GLY A 90 -10.91 10.61 8.70
C GLY A 90 -9.44 10.59 8.26
N MET A 91 -9.14 10.18 7.03
CA MET A 91 -7.79 10.17 6.49
C MET A 91 -7.66 11.23 5.39
N SER A 92 -6.96 12.32 5.70
CA SER A 92 -6.75 13.41 4.74
C SER A 92 -5.59 13.13 3.77
N ASP A 93 -4.64 12.27 4.16
CA ASP A 93 -3.42 12.01 3.40
C ASP A 93 -3.02 10.54 3.58
N ILE A 94 -3.53 9.70 2.69
CA ILE A 94 -3.21 8.27 2.68
C ILE A 94 -1.75 8.03 2.31
N GLN A 95 -1.19 8.83 1.42
CA GLN A 95 0.18 8.68 0.94
C GLN A 95 1.16 8.91 2.09
N ARG A 96 0.93 9.95 2.91
CA ARG A 96 1.76 10.20 4.09
C ARG A 96 1.62 9.08 5.14
N SER A 97 0.42 8.55 5.29
CA SER A 97 0.14 7.49 6.27
C SER A 97 0.70 6.13 5.87
N THR A 98 0.99 5.92 4.59
CA THR A 98 1.49 4.67 4.03
C THR A 98 2.95 4.77 3.56
N LEU A 99 3.60 5.91 3.83
CA LEU A 99 5.01 6.13 3.47
C LEU A 99 5.90 5.09 4.15
N ARG A 100 6.72 4.40 3.37
CA ARG A 100 7.66 3.38 3.84
C ARG A 100 8.93 3.35 3.01
N TYR A 101 10.01 2.91 3.62
CA TYR A 101 11.34 2.92 3.02
C TYR A 101 11.87 1.53 2.63
N HIS A 102 11.12 0.49 2.92
CA HIS A 102 11.47 -0.88 2.53
C HIS A 102 10.90 -1.20 1.15
N ARG A 103 11.80 -1.40 0.18
CA ARG A 103 11.45 -1.59 -1.23
C ARG A 103 10.62 -2.83 -1.53
N GLU A 104 10.82 -3.89 -0.74
CA GLU A 104 10.14 -5.18 -0.91
C GLU A 104 8.80 -5.25 -0.16
N LEU A 105 8.49 -4.17 0.58
CA LEU A 105 7.31 -4.13 1.43
C LEU A 105 6.11 -3.62 0.62
N LEU A 106 5.56 -4.49 -0.23
CA LEU A 106 4.40 -4.21 -1.06
C LEU A 106 3.11 -4.60 -0.33
N SER A 107 2.02 -3.90 -0.67
CA SER A 107 0.67 -4.24 -0.22
C SER A 107 0.26 -5.62 -0.72
N ARG A 108 -0.53 -6.36 0.05
CA ARG A 108 -1.02 -7.69 -0.32
C ARG A 108 -2.17 -8.11 0.59
N ASP A 109 -2.96 -9.07 0.15
CA ASP A 109 -3.85 -9.82 1.04
C ASP A 109 -2.99 -10.71 1.95
N LEU A 110 -2.89 -10.34 3.23
CA LEU A 110 -1.98 -11.01 4.17
C LEU A 110 -2.60 -12.27 4.80
N ASP A 111 -3.92 -12.39 4.80
CA ASP A 111 -4.65 -13.47 5.47
C ASP A 111 -5.66 -14.19 4.59
N ASP A 112 -5.53 -14.00 3.28
CA ASP A 112 -6.38 -14.63 2.26
C ASP A 112 -7.89 -14.36 2.47
N ASN A 113 -8.23 -13.17 2.98
CA ASN A 113 -9.60 -12.74 3.19
C ASN A 113 -10.21 -11.97 2.00
N GLY A 114 -9.44 -11.77 0.94
CA GLY A 114 -9.84 -11.05 -0.26
C GLY A 114 -9.63 -9.54 -0.19
N THR A 115 -9.23 -9.01 0.97
CA THR A 115 -8.93 -7.58 1.17
C THR A 115 -7.43 -7.34 1.09
N VAL A 116 -7.01 -6.25 0.44
CA VAL A 116 -5.59 -5.90 0.36
C VAL A 116 -5.18 -5.09 1.58
N ASP A 117 -4.26 -5.66 2.36
CA ASP A 117 -3.63 -4.99 3.49
C ASP A 117 -2.47 -4.11 3.03
N ILE A 118 -2.38 -2.92 3.59
CA ILE A 118 -1.31 -1.96 3.33
C ILE A 118 -0.36 -1.94 4.53
N PRO A 119 0.94 -2.20 4.31
CA PRO A 119 1.91 -2.14 5.40
C PRO A 119 2.25 -0.69 5.75
N VAL A 120 2.23 -0.40 7.04
CA VAL A 120 2.56 0.90 7.61
C VAL A 120 3.69 0.74 8.60
N GLU A 121 4.77 1.48 8.40
CA GLU A 121 5.83 1.57 9.40
C GLU A 121 5.34 2.38 10.57
N ILE A 122 5.47 1.84 11.78
CA ILE A 122 5.04 2.51 12.99
C ILE A 122 6.23 2.89 13.85
N ASP A 123 6.18 4.13 14.37
CA ASP A 123 7.11 4.59 15.40
C ASP A 123 6.57 4.17 16.76
N ASP A 124 7.23 3.21 17.37
CA ASP A 124 6.91 2.73 18.70
C ASP A 124 7.74 3.45 19.79
N GLY A 125 7.84 4.77 19.66
CA GLY A 125 8.41 5.61 20.73
C GLY A 125 9.91 5.48 20.94
N GLY A 126 10.67 5.08 19.96
CA GLY A 126 12.14 4.99 20.06
C GLY A 126 12.82 4.20 18.97
N THR A 127 12.07 3.54 18.12
CA THR A 127 12.62 2.73 17.03
C THR A 127 13.00 3.55 15.80
N LEU A 128 12.37 4.69 15.55
CA LEU A 128 12.76 5.61 14.47
C LEU A 128 14.10 6.34 14.70
N GLN A 129 14.65 6.29 15.90
CA GLN A 129 16.05 6.72 16.12
C GLN A 129 17.06 5.68 15.63
N THR A 130 16.59 4.61 15.08
CA THR A 130 17.35 3.53 14.52
C THR A 130 17.67 3.90 13.07
N PRO A 131 18.94 3.99 12.65
CA PRO A 131 19.29 4.32 11.27
C PRO A 131 18.53 3.43 10.28
N MET A 132 18.17 4.00 9.12
CA MET A 132 17.41 3.33 8.04
C MET A 132 18.11 2.10 7.43
N ASP A 133 19.33 1.80 7.87
CA ASP A 133 20.09 0.59 7.54
C ASP A 133 19.72 -0.62 8.42
N LYS A 134 18.72 -0.46 9.29
CA LYS A 134 18.32 -1.56 10.16
C LYS A 134 17.23 -2.41 9.51
N ARG A 135 17.54 -3.69 9.55
CA ARG A 135 16.79 -4.81 8.99
C ARG A 135 15.43 -5.05 9.62
N LEU A 136 15.22 -4.58 10.86
CA LEU A 136 14.02 -4.85 11.64
C LEU A 136 13.21 -3.59 11.84
N SER A 137 11.94 -3.62 11.46
CA SER A 137 10.97 -2.55 11.65
C SER A 137 9.69 -3.08 12.28
N PHE A 138 9.02 -2.26 13.07
CA PHE A 138 7.66 -2.56 13.45
C PHE A 138 6.71 -2.17 12.32
N LEU A 139 5.81 -3.08 11.98
CA LEU A 139 4.79 -2.86 10.98
C LEU A 139 3.39 -3.09 11.55
N LEU A 140 2.48 -2.33 11.00
CA LEU A 140 1.06 -2.55 11.11
C LEU A 140 0.49 -2.73 9.70
N TRP A 141 -0.03 -3.91 9.41
CA TRP A 141 -0.77 -4.16 8.18
C TRP A 141 -2.22 -3.75 8.40
N LYS A 142 -2.73 -2.89 7.53
CA LYS A 142 -4.05 -2.29 7.67
C LYS A 142 -4.91 -2.47 6.44
N ASP A 143 -6.13 -2.92 6.65
CA ASP A 143 -7.21 -2.74 5.71
C ASP A 143 -7.77 -1.32 5.85
N TYR A 144 -7.63 -0.52 4.80
CA TYR A 144 -8.14 0.84 4.75
C TYR A 144 -9.50 0.95 4.06
N THR A 145 -10.05 -0.15 3.55
CA THR A 145 -11.36 -0.20 2.92
C THR A 145 -12.47 -0.51 3.93
N SER A 146 -12.09 -0.95 5.15
CA SER A 146 -13.03 -1.21 6.23
C SER A 146 -13.38 0.06 7.00
N MET A 147 -14.67 0.37 7.12
CA MET A 147 -15.18 1.49 7.92
C MET A 147 -14.87 1.36 9.42
N ALA A 148 -14.66 0.17 9.91
CA ALA A 148 -14.41 -0.12 11.33
C ALA A 148 -12.93 -0.09 11.72
N GLY A 149 -12.04 0.34 10.80
CA GLY A 149 -10.61 0.35 11.06
C GLY A 149 -9.96 -1.04 10.94
N GLY A 150 -10.56 -1.95 10.19
CA GLY A 150 -10.09 -3.26 9.77
C GLY A 150 -9.31 -4.09 10.79
N ASN A 151 -9.15 -5.37 10.55
CA ASN A 151 -8.23 -6.21 11.33
C ASN A 151 -6.80 -5.77 11.02
N SER A 152 -6.20 -5.01 11.93
CA SER A 152 -4.79 -4.64 11.79
C SER A 152 -3.92 -5.74 12.37
N LYS A 153 -2.90 -6.18 11.64
CA LYS A 153 -1.91 -7.14 12.11
C LYS A 153 -0.61 -6.43 12.46
N PHE A 154 -0.23 -6.56 13.71
CA PHE A 154 1.00 -5.99 14.23
C PHE A 154 2.14 -7.02 14.19
N GLY A 155 3.36 -6.57 13.91
CA GLY A 155 4.51 -7.46 13.96
C GLY A 155 5.83 -6.80 13.63
N VAL A 156 6.86 -7.63 13.51
CA VAL A 156 8.21 -7.24 13.16
C VAL A 156 8.53 -7.72 11.74
N TYR A 157 9.03 -6.83 10.94
CA TYR A 157 9.52 -7.10 9.59
C TYR A 157 11.04 -7.10 9.55
N ASP A 158 11.61 -8.17 8.98
CA ASP A 158 13.03 -8.27 8.66
C ASP A 158 13.21 -8.05 7.15
N SER A 159 13.79 -6.91 6.79
CA SER A 159 13.96 -6.54 5.38
C SER A 159 15.07 -7.32 4.67
N GLU A 160 16.02 -7.93 5.41
CA GLU A 160 17.06 -8.76 4.78
C GLU A 160 16.50 -10.07 4.25
N TYR A 161 15.56 -10.65 4.99
CA TYR A 161 14.96 -11.93 4.65
C TYR A 161 13.55 -11.80 4.06
N ASN A 162 13.00 -10.58 3.99
CA ASN A 162 11.62 -10.31 3.58
C ASN A 162 10.61 -11.16 4.39
N ILE A 163 10.80 -11.19 5.71
CA ILE A 163 9.97 -11.98 6.64
C ILE A 163 9.20 -11.04 7.54
N PHE A 164 7.88 -11.21 7.60
CA PHE A 164 7.02 -10.60 8.60
C PHE A 164 6.69 -11.63 9.68
N MET A 165 6.95 -11.28 10.92
CA MET A 165 6.60 -12.07 12.10
C MET A 165 5.45 -11.39 12.83
N GLU A 166 4.25 -11.94 12.69
CA GLU A 166 3.06 -11.45 13.37
C GLU A 166 3.19 -11.60 14.89
N MET A 167 2.75 -10.58 15.60
CA MET A 167 2.75 -10.53 17.06
C MET A 167 1.34 -10.19 17.58
N PRO A 168 0.99 -10.63 18.80
CA PRO A 168 -0.26 -10.18 19.40
C PRO A 168 -0.35 -8.66 19.47
N ASN A 169 -1.49 -8.10 19.10
CA ASN A 169 -1.72 -6.65 19.15
C ASN A 169 -1.52 -6.06 20.57
N SER A 170 -1.70 -6.86 21.62
CA SER A 170 -1.43 -6.47 23.01
C SER A 170 0.05 -6.19 23.29
N MET A 171 0.95 -6.62 22.42
CA MET A 171 2.39 -6.35 22.53
C MET A 171 2.80 -5.04 21.86
N HIS A 172 1.92 -4.42 21.11
CA HIS A 172 2.13 -3.07 20.56
C HIS A 172 2.47 -2.12 21.71
N SER A 173 3.48 -1.28 21.56
CA SER A 173 4.05 -0.40 22.60
C SER A 173 4.72 -1.06 23.81
N SER A 174 4.78 -2.38 23.86
CA SER A 174 5.43 -3.11 24.97
C SER A 174 6.76 -3.75 24.58
N ILE A 175 7.15 -3.68 23.30
CA ILE A 175 8.34 -4.33 22.76
C ILE A 175 9.31 -3.28 22.23
N LEU A 176 10.59 -3.49 22.52
CA LEU A 176 11.69 -2.71 21.95
C LEU A 176 12.57 -3.60 21.09
N LEU A 177 12.82 -3.19 19.84
CA LEU A 177 13.81 -3.83 18.99
C LEU A 177 15.20 -3.35 19.39
N ARG A 178 16.07 -4.28 19.75
CA ARG A 178 17.47 -3.99 20.08
C ARG A 178 18.39 -4.79 19.18
N SER A 179 19.24 -4.09 18.42
CA SER A 179 20.33 -4.76 17.74
C SER A 179 21.46 -5.08 18.72
N LYS A 180 21.82 -6.36 18.82
CA LYS A 180 23.00 -6.77 19.60
C LYS A 180 24.17 -6.84 18.62
N LYS A 181 25.17 -5.96 18.75
CA LYS A 181 26.45 -6.16 18.07
C LYS A 181 26.99 -7.53 18.50
N ARG A 182 27.13 -8.46 17.59
CA ARG A 182 27.96 -9.65 17.83
C ARG A 182 29.37 -9.13 18.08
N GLY A 183 29.87 -9.27 19.30
CA GLY A 183 31.28 -9.06 19.59
C GLY A 183 32.09 -9.97 18.66
N LYS A 184 33.14 -9.41 18.08
CA LYS A 184 34.18 -10.18 17.41
C LYS A 184 34.92 -11.01 18.43
#